data_efc4b61719478f76899ae6af6d769555
#
_entry.id   efc4b61719478f76899ae6af6d769555
#
_cell.length_a   1.000
_cell.length_b   1.000
_cell.length_c   1.000
_cell.angle_alpha   90.00
_cell.angle_beta   90.00
_cell.angle_gamma   90.00
#
_symmetry.space_group_name_H-M   'P 1'
#
loop_
_entity.id
_entity.type
_entity.pdbx_description
1 polymer ?
#
loop_
_entity_poly.entity_id
_entity_poly.type
_entity_poly.pdbx_seq_one_letter_code
_entity_poly.pdbx_strand_id
1 'polypeptide(L)'
;EILMKLRSHQLDSLVAMQQCDKGQIIVPTGGGKTMCMIEDAQYRFDMNSVSKTIVVVAPRILLANQLSADFLEHITDVNVLHVHSGETHHTSTTKSEEIKTFCIYPLHLHTIIFTTYHSLHRIQEADIDVDTIYFDEAHNSVQKNFIEAVEYCSIYAQRKYFFTATPKHSLTPKKVGMNDSDIFGQVICNVPAPKLVDEGHILPPKVVVKKIDVTDDSRFGYEKDCDHIIETIDDVDVDKILICARSTKQIVSLISLSKFVSELAWRGYSYMYITSKTGGVIDGQKVTREEFFDTLNAWGKTDKRFVVLHHSILSEGIN
;
A
#
# COMPACT_ATOMS: atom_id res chain seq x y z
N GLU A 1 0.61 12.49 27.01
CA GLU A 1 1.23 11.45 26.14
C GLU A 1 0.40 10.18 26.24
N ILE A 2 -0.41 9.91 25.25
CA ILE A 2 -1.06 8.60 25.12
C ILE A 2 0.00 7.71 24.47
N LEU A 3 0.75 6.98 25.30
CA LEU A 3 1.56 5.86 24.83
C LEU A 3 0.61 4.90 24.12
N MET A 4 0.67 4.87 22.80
CA MET A 4 -0.12 3.94 22.00
C MET A 4 0.35 2.53 22.34
N LYS A 5 -0.54 1.72 22.92
CA LYS A 5 -0.20 0.37 23.35
C LYS A 5 -0.05 -0.52 22.14
N LEU A 6 1.19 -0.85 21.81
CA LEU A 6 1.50 -1.79 20.73
C LEU A 6 0.83 -3.16 20.99
N ARG A 7 0.42 -3.78 19.91
CA ARG A 7 -0.11 -5.16 19.92
C ARG A 7 1.03 -6.15 20.15
N SER A 8 0.73 -7.33 20.71
CA SER A 8 1.76 -8.34 21.02
C SER A 8 2.68 -8.66 19.82
N HIS A 9 2.09 -8.89 18.65
CA HIS A 9 2.84 -9.23 17.44
C HIS A 9 3.67 -8.05 16.89
N GLN A 10 3.30 -6.80 17.18
CA GLN A 10 4.09 -5.63 16.83
C GLN A 10 5.35 -5.55 17.70
N LEU A 11 5.23 -5.86 18.99
CA LEU A 11 6.37 -5.98 19.90
C LEU A 11 7.31 -7.11 19.45
N ASP A 12 6.76 -8.29 19.09
CA ASP A 12 7.56 -9.40 18.56
C ASP A 12 8.33 -8.99 17.30
N SER A 13 7.69 -8.23 16.39
CA SER A 13 8.33 -7.70 15.18
C SER A 13 9.47 -6.75 15.51
N LEU A 14 9.26 -5.82 16.46
CA LEU A 14 10.29 -4.86 16.88
C LEU A 14 11.49 -5.55 17.53
N VAL A 15 11.25 -6.53 18.39
CA VAL A 15 12.33 -7.33 19.01
C VAL A 15 13.15 -8.05 17.93
N ALA A 16 12.49 -8.66 16.93
CA ALA A 16 13.18 -9.30 15.83
C ALA A 16 14.01 -8.31 14.98
N MET A 17 13.47 -7.11 14.72
CA MET A 17 14.18 -6.05 14.01
C MET A 17 15.38 -5.51 14.79
N GLN A 18 15.33 -5.48 16.11
CA GLN A 18 16.46 -5.09 16.94
C GLN A 18 17.59 -6.13 16.96
N GLN A 19 17.26 -7.41 16.76
CA GLN A 19 18.22 -8.51 16.77
C GLN A 19 18.84 -8.78 15.40
N CYS A 20 18.20 -8.35 14.31
CA CYS A 20 18.61 -8.64 12.95
C CYS A 20 18.68 -7.36 12.11
N ASP A 21 19.76 -7.14 11.39
CA ASP A 21 19.93 -5.96 10.51
C ASP A 21 19.27 -6.15 9.14
N LYS A 22 18.81 -7.36 8.83
CA LYS A 22 18.11 -7.69 7.59
C LYS A 22 17.08 -8.79 7.83
N GLY A 23 15.90 -8.62 7.29
CA GLY A 23 14.89 -9.68 7.34
C GLY A 23 13.53 -9.31 6.79
N GLN A 24 12.72 -10.34 6.67
CA GLN A 24 11.35 -10.26 6.20
C GLN A 24 10.39 -10.32 7.38
N ILE A 25 9.40 -9.43 7.36
CA ILE A 25 8.35 -9.34 8.39
C ILE A 25 7.01 -9.61 7.69
N ILE A 26 6.48 -10.79 7.95
CA ILE A 26 5.26 -11.28 7.31
C ILE A 26 4.10 -11.02 8.27
N VAL A 27 3.30 -10.01 7.95
CA VAL A 27 2.13 -9.59 8.75
C VAL A 27 0.94 -9.39 7.83
N PRO A 28 -0.23 -9.98 8.14
CA PRO A 28 -1.44 -9.80 7.36
C PRO A 28 -1.84 -8.34 7.18
N THR A 29 -2.59 -8.04 6.14
CA THR A 29 -3.22 -6.73 5.95
C THR A 29 -4.08 -6.39 7.17
N GLY A 30 -4.05 -5.14 7.62
CA GLY A 30 -4.70 -4.71 8.87
C GLY A 30 -3.95 -5.09 10.16
N GLY A 31 -2.84 -5.83 10.06
CA GLY A 31 -2.01 -6.20 11.22
C GLY A 31 -1.13 -5.07 11.77
N GLY A 32 -1.11 -3.88 11.13
CA GLY A 32 -0.39 -2.71 11.66
C GLY A 32 1.11 -2.70 11.34
N LYS A 33 1.50 -3.13 10.12
CA LYS A 33 2.89 -3.07 9.61
C LYS A 33 3.52 -1.68 9.75
N THR A 34 2.77 -0.65 9.37
CA THR A 34 3.22 0.75 9.42
C THR A 34 3.67 1.17 10.81
N MET A 35 2.95 0.76 11.86
CA MET A 35 3.33 1.09 13.23
C MET A 35 4.65 0.44 13.63
N CYS A 36 4.95 -0.76 13.16
CA CYS A 36 6.26 -1.38 13.40
C CYS A 36 7.41 -0.58 12.77
N MET A 37 7.19 -0.03 11.56
CA MET A 37 8.18 0.83 10.90
C MET A 37 8.38 2.15 11.68
N ILE A 38 7.28 2.78 12.10
CA ILE A 38 7.30 4.06 12.83
C ILE A 38 8.04 3.90 14.17
N GLU A 39 7.71 2.89 14.95
CA GLU A 39 8.32 2.64 16.26
C GLU A 39 9.80 2.29 16.14
N ASP A 40 10.20 1.48 15.15
CA ASP A 40 11.62 1.21 14.89
C ASP A 40 12.36 2.48 14.46
N ALA A 41 11.77 3.29 13.58
CA ALA A 41 12.35 4.56 13.13
C ALA A 41 12.54 5.55 14.30
N GLN A 42 11.52 5.71 15.14
CA GLN A 42 11.59 6.57 16.31
C GLN A 42 12.65 6.08 17.30
N TYR A 43 12.68 4.80 17.60
CA TYR A 43 13.72 4.20 18.44
C TYR A 43 15.13 4.49 17.88
N ARG A 44 15.33 4.39 16.56
CA ARG A 44 16.61 4.69 15.91
C ARG A 44 17.01 6.15 16.06
N PHE A 45 16.07 7.06 15.94
CA PHE A 45 16.33 8.48 16.11
C PHE A 45 16.63 8.84 17.56
N ASP A 46 15.83 8.35 18.49
CA ASP A 46 15.97 8.66 19.94
C ASP A 46 17.29 8.13 20.52
N MET A 47 17.78 7.00 20.02
CA MET A 47 19.02 6.36 20.49
C MET A 47 20.28 6.92 19.84
N ASN A 48 20.18 7.86 18.91
CA ASN A 48 21.33 8.37 18.18
C ASN A 48 21.43 9.89 18.24
N SER A 49 22.61 10.37 18.64
CA SER A 49 23.00 11.80 18.57
C SER A 49 23.65 12.18 17.23
N VAL A 50 23.78 11.23 16.32
CA VAL A 50 24.36 11.42 14.98
C VAL A 50 23.25 11.35 13.95
N SER A 51 23.36 12.16 12.90
CA SER A 51 22.40 12.20 11.81
C SER A 51 22.15 10.81 11.23
N LYS A 52 20.89 10.46 11.06
CA LYS A 52 20.42 9.21 10.45
C LYS A 52 19.47 9.51 9.31
N THR A 53 19.63 8.78 8.21
CA THR A 53 18.69 8.82 7.08
C THR A 53 17.94 7.50 7.00
N ILE A 54 16.63 7.59 7.05
CA ILE A 54 15.71 6.44 6.89
C ILE A 54 15.00 6.58 5.56
N VAL A 55 14.85 5.48 4.84
CA VAL A 55 14.12 5.42 3.57
C VAL A 55 12.90 4.51 3.73
N VAL A 56 11.74 4.96 3.30
CA VAL A 56 10.50 4.20 3.28
C VAL A 56 10.05 4.03 1.82
N VAL A 57 9.97 2.79 1.36
CA VAL A 57 9.65 2.45 -0.03
C VAL A 57 8.22 1.94 -0.11
N ALA A 58 7.38 2.61 -0.87
CA ALA A 58 5.99 2.24 -1.11
C ALA A 58 5.76 1.74 -2.55
N PRO A 59 4.74 0.92 -2.79
CA PRO A 59 4.45 0.45 -4.15
C PRO A 59 3.92 1.56 -5.07
N ARG A 60 3.30 2.61 -4.50
CA ARG A 60 2.66 3.69 -5.26
C ARG A 60 2.80 5.04 -4.55
N ILE A 61 2.69 6.14 -5.32
CA ILE A 61 2.78 7.51 -4.81
C ILE A 61 1.72 7.80 -3.74
N LEU A 62 0.50 7.34 -3.94
CA LEU A 62 -0.57 7.50 -2.95
C LEU A 62 -0.19 6.90 -1.59
N LEU A 63 0.37 5.68 -1.60
CA LEU A 63 0.83 5.02 -0.38
C LEU A 63 2.06 5.69 0.24
N ALA A 64 2.97 6.21 -0.58
CA ALA A 64 4.09 7.00 -0.07
C ALA A 64 3.60 8.24 0.70
N ASN A 65 2.57 8.93 0.19
CA ASN A 65 1.95 10.06 0.87
C ASN A 65 1.20 9.64 2.15
N GLN A 66 0.50 8.51 2.14
CA GLN A 66 -0.16 7.97 3.34
C GLN A 66 0.84 7.57 4.42
N LEU A 67 1.88 6.82 4.06
CA LEU A 67 2.96 6.47 4.99
C LEU A 67 3.63 7.70 5.57
N SER A 68 3.88 8.73 4.73
CA SER A 68 4.43 10.01 5.21
C SER A 68 3.52 10.66 6.26
N ALA A 69 2.22 10.73 6.02
CA ALA A 69 1.26 11.27 6.97
C ALA A 69 1.27 10.47 8.28
N ASP A 70 1.20 9.12 8.21
CA ASP A 70 1.22 8.24 9.38
C ASP A 70 2.52 8.42 10.21
N PHE A 71 3.67 8.47 9.54
CA PHE A 71 4.96 8.68 10.21
C PHE A 71 5.02 10.03 10.94
N LEU A 72 4.55 11.10 10.29
CA LEU A 72 4.63 12.45 10.83
C LEU A 72 3.61 12.75 11.93
N GLU A 73 2.60 11.90 12.13
CA GLU A 73 1.76 11.94 13.34
C GLU A 73 2.54 11.55 14.60
N HIS A 74 3.61 10.77 14.45
CA HIS A 74 4.38 10.21 15.58
C HIS A 74 5.80 10.77 15.68
N ILE A 75 6.45 11.06 14.55
CA ILE A 75 7.84 11.51 14.49
C ILE A 75 7.87 12.98 14.06
N THR A 76 8.27 13.83 14.98
CA THR A 76 8.46 15.27 14.75
C THR A 76 9.95 15.62 14.63
N ASP A 77 10.27 16.86 14.24
CA ASP A 77 11.63 17.38 14.16
C ASP A 77 12.57 16.60 13.23
N VAL A 78 12.04 16.17 12.09
CA VAL A 78 12.78 15.47 11.04
C VAL A 78 12.69 16.22 9.71
N ASN A 79 13.71 16.05 8.87
CA ASN A 79 13.65 16.47 7.48
C ASN A 79 12.86 15.45 6.68
N VAL A 80 11.94 15.92 5.83
CA VAL A 80 11.09 15.06 5.02
C VAL A 80 11.33 15.35 3.55
N LEU A 81 11.69 14.31 2.79
CA LEU A 81 11.87 14.37 1.35
C LEU A 81 11.03 13.29 0.67
N HIS A 82 10.28 13.67 -0.36
CA HIS A 82 9.61 12.73 -1.24
C HIS A 82 10.42 12.55 -2.54
N VAL A 83 10.70 11.30 -2.91
CA VAL A 83 11.42 10.96 -4.13
C VAL A 83 10.48 10.21 -5.06
N HIS A 84 9.66 10.95 -5.77
CA HIS A 84 8.75 10.47 -6.82
C HIS A 84 8.23 11.64 -7.67
N SER A 85 7.64 11.35 -8.82
CA SER A 85 7.16 12.36 -9.77
C SER A 85 5.73 12.86 -9.50
N GLY A 86 5.07 12.38 -8.44
CA GLY A 86 3.69 12.78 -8.13
C GLY A 86 3.62 13.96 -7.20
N GLU A 87 2.40 14.48 -7.02
CA GLU A 87 2.11 15.58 -6.12
C GLU A 87 2.25 15.16 -4.65
N THR A 88 2.75 16.07 -3.84
CA THR A 88 2.89 15.94 -2.39
C THR A 88 2.97 17.33 -1.76
N HIS A 89 2.58 17.44 -0.48
CA HIS A 89 2.70 18.68 0.29
C HIS A 89 4.10 18.90 0.87
N HIS A 90 5.03 17.98 0.65
CA HIS A 90 6.41 18.06 1.15
C HIS A 90 7.38 18.39 0.02
N THR A 91 8.62 18.71 0.40
CA THR A 91 9.72 18.83 -0.55
C THR A 91 9.85 17.54 -1.35
N SER A 92 9.89 17.65 -2.67
CA SER A 92 10.00 16.49 -3.56
C SER A 92 10.97 16.74 -4.69
N THR A 93 11.67 15.68 -5.10
CA THR A 93 12.57 15.68 -6.25
C THR A 93 12.76 14.28 -6.80
N THR A 94 13.14 14.20 -8.07
CA THR A 94 13.61 12.96 -8.72
C THR A 94 15.06 13.08 -9.21
N LYS A 95 15.74 14.15 -8.87
CA LYS A 95 17.13 14.39 -9.26
C LYS A 95 18.08 13.93 -8.16
N SER A 96 19.00 13.04 -8.48
CA SER A 96 19.96 12.45 -7.54
C SER A 96 20.81 13.49 -6.82
N GLU A 97 21.28 14.54 -7.52
CA GLU A 97 22.07 15.61 -6.93
C GLU A 97 21.28 16.43 -5.89
N GLU A 98 19.99 16.67 -6.13
CA GLU A 98 19.13 17.37 -5.16
C GLU A 98 18.87 16.49 -3.93
N ILE A 99 18.68 15.17 -4.09
CA ILE A 99 18.57 14.20 -3.00
C ILE A 99 19.83 14.24 -2.14
N LYS A 100 21.00 14.17 -2.77
CA LYS A 100 22.30 14.20 -2.09
C LYS A 100 22.48 15.51 -1.31
N THR A 101 22.19 16.65 -1.93
CA THR A 101 22.28 17.97 -1.31
C THR A 101 21.35 18.08 -0.10
N PHE A 102 20.11 17.57 -0.19
CA PHE A 102 19.16 17.57 0.90
C PHE A 102 19.66 16.78 2.12
N CYS A 103 20.31 15.65 1.90
CA CYS A 103 20.87 14.82 2.98
C CYS A 103 22.15 15.41 3.60
N ILE A 104 22.94 16.18 2.84
CA ILE A 104 24.17 16.80 3.34
C ILE A 104 23.89 18.04 4.20
N TYR A 105 22.84 18.80 3.89
CA TYR A 105 22.49 20.04 4.58
C TYR A 105 21.10 19.98 5.24
N PRO A 106 20.89 19.08 6.19
CA PRO A 106 19.59 18.90 6.84
C PRO A 106 19.30 20.04 7.82
N LEU A 107 18.03 20.46 7.93
CA LEU A 107 17.56 21.42 8.92
C LEU A 107 17.42 20.79 10.30
N HIS A 108 17.00 19.54 10.36
CA HIS A 108 16.90 18.73 11.57
C HIS A 108 17.99 17.65 11.58
N LEU A 109 18.23 17.06 12.75
CA LEU A 109 19.27 16.05 12.90
C LEU A 109 19.03 14.84 11.99
N HIS A 110 17.78 14.37 11.89
CA HIS A 110 17.44 13.15 11.17
C HIS A 110 16.62 13.44 9.89
N THR A 111 16.65 12.53 8.96
CA THR A 111 15.96 12.64 7.66
C THR A 111 15.14 11.37 7.39
N ILE A 112 13.91 11.55 6.90
CA ILE A 112 13.09 10.46 6.35
C ILE A 112 12.81 10.75 4.87
N ILE A 113 13.11 9.77 4.03
CA ILE A 113 12.82 9.81 2.59
C ILE A 113 11.70 8.84 2.28
N PHE A 114 10.61 9.34 1.71
CA PHE A 114 9.52 8.51 1.18
C PHE A 114 9.67 8.39 -0.33
N THR A 115 9.73 7.16 -0.83
CA THR A 115 9.91 6.88 -2.26
C THR A 115 9.01 5.76 -2.72
N THR A 116 8.98 5.52 -4.03
CA THR A 116 8.31 4.37 -4.62
C THR A 116 9.32 3.41 -5.23
N TYR A 117 8.94 2.14 -5.44
CA TYR A 117 9.80 1.20 -6.15
C TYR A 117 10.24 1.73 -7.52
N HIS A 118 9.39 2.46 -8.22
CA HIS A 118 9.71 3.08 -9.51
C HIS A 118 10.81 4.15 -9.42
N SER A 119 10.90 4.84 -8.28
CA SER A 119 11.86 5.93 -8.07
C SER A 119 13.06 5.52 -7.20
N LEU A 120 13.08 4.29 -6.70
CA LEU A 120 14.13 3.81 -5.78
C LEU A 120 15.53 3.89 -6.41
N HIS A 121 15.67 3.70 -7.73
CA HIS A 121 16.93 3.87 -8.44
C HIS A 121 17.52 5.28 -8.30
N ARG A 122 16.70 6.30 -8.01
CA ARG A 122 17.19 7.67 -7.74
C ARG A 122 17.94 7.76 -6.42
N ILE A 123 17.56 6.95 -5.43
CA ILE A 123 18.31 6.81 -4.16
C ILE A 123 19.67 6.14 -4.43
N GLN A 124 19.69 5.09 -5.27
CA GLN A 124 20.91 4.45 -5.71
C GLN A 124 21.85 5.44 -6.43
N GLU A 125 21.32 6.22 -7.39
CA GLU A 125 22.09 7.23 -8.14
C GLU A 125 22.63 8.37 -7.24
N ALA A 126 21.90 8.71 -6.18
CA ALA A 126 22.30 9.76 -5.24
C ALA A 126 23.46 9.34 -4.34
N ASP A 127 23.70 8.05 -4.17
CA ASP A 127 24.79 7.48 -3.37
C ASP A 127 24.88 8.12 -1.98
N ILE A 128 23.76 8.10 -1.26
CA ILE A 128 23.63 8.62 0.10
C ILE A 128 23.81 7.51 1.13
N ASP A 129 24.27 7.87 2.31
CA ASP A 129 24.33 6.95 3.45
C ASP A 129 22.94 6.72 4.03
N VAL A 130 22.47 5.47 4.00
CA VAL A 130 21.16 5.04 4.50
C VAL A 130 21.33 4.16 5.72
N ASP A 131 20.84 4.63 6.87
CA ASP A 131 20.83 3.84 8.10
C ASP A 131 19.85 2.68 8.00
N THR A 132 18.59 2.98 7.75
CA THR A 132 17.52 1.96 7.68
C THR A 132 16.65 2.18 6.46
N ILE A 133 16.29 1.09 5.79
CA ILE A 133 15.31 1.10 4.70
C ILE A 133 14.18 0.12 5.00
N TYR A 134 12.95 0.60 4.90
CA TYR A 134 11.73 -0.21 5.00
C TYR A 134 11.11 -0.35 3.61
N PHE A 135 10.87 -1.59 3.21
CA PHE A 135 10.15 -1.91 1.98
C PHE A 135 8.73 -2.32 2.32
N ASP A 136 7.77 -1.44 2.10
CA ASP A 136 6.35 -1.77 2.27
C ASP A 136 5.83 -2.53 1.05
N GLU A 137 4.88 -3.45 1.29
CA GLU A 137 4.38 -4.40 0.28
C GLU A 137 5.53 -5.03 -0.54
N ALA A 138 6.49 -5.60 0.19
CA ALA A 138 7.79 -6.03 -0.34
C ALA A 138 7.71 -7.12 -1.41
N HIS A 139 6.56 -7.76 -1.61
CA HIS A 139 6.32 -8.65 -2.75
C HIS A 139 6.46 -7.94 -4.12
N ASN A 140 6.46 -6.59 -4.14
CA ASN A 140 6.75 -5.79 -5.33
C ASN A 140 8.24 -5.76 -5.67
N SER A 141 9.11 -5.93 -4.70
CA SER A 141 10.57 -5.86 -4.85
C SER A 141 11.14 -6.82 -5.90
N VAL A 142 10.49 -7.95 -6.12
CA VAL A 142 10.95 -8.99 -7.07
C VAL A 142 10.63 -8.70 -8.53
N GLN A 143 10.01 -7.56 -8.83
CA GLN A 143 9.72 -7.17 -10.21
C GLN A 143 11.02 -6.80 -10.92
N LYS A 144 11.13 -7.23 -12.19
CA LYS A 144 12.33 -7.06 -13.01
C LYS A 144 12.87 -5.62 -13.05
N ASN A 145 11.97 -4.65 -13.04
CA ASN A 145 12.34 -3.22 -13.13
C ASN A 145 12.78 -2.63 -11.78
N PHE A 146 12.58 -3.34 -10.67
CA PHE A 146 12.86 -2.82 -9.34
C PHE A 146 14.00 -3.56 -8.64
N ILE A 147 14.23 -4.83 -9.00
CA ILE A 147 15.12 -5.72 -8.26
C ILE A 147 16.55 -5.20 -8.17
N GLU A 148 17.07 -4.56 -9.22
CA GLU A 148 18.43 -4.01 -9.22
C GLU A 148 18.62 -2.93 -8.13
N ALA A 149 17.67 -1.97 -8.04
CA ALA A 149 17.72 -0.94 -7.02
C ALA A 149 17.46 -1.49 -5.61
N VAL A 150 16.60 -2.50 -5.49
CA VAL A 150 16.35 -3.21 -4.22
C VAL A 150 17.60 -3.93 -3.74
N GLU A 151 18.29 -4.65 -4.62
CA GLU A 151 19.53 -5.35 -4.31
C GLU A 151 20.63 -4.38 -3.88
N TYR A 152 20.81 -3.28 -4.62
CA TYR A 152 21.72 -2.21 -4.22
C TYR A 152 21.43 -1.70 -2.81
N CYS A 153 20.19 -1.31 -2.53
CA CYS A 153 19.80 -0.84 -1.19
C CYS A 153 19.95 -1.91 -0.11
N SER A 154 19.71 -3.19 -0.46
CA SER A 154 19.91 -4.31 0.45
C SER A 154 21.40 -4.54 0.81
N ILE A 155 22.31 -4.16 -0.07
CA ILE A 155 23.75 -4.25 0.17
C ILE A 155 24.23 -3.06 1.01
N TYR A 156 23.87 -1.85 0.62
CA TYR A 156 24.49 -0.61 1.13
C TYR A 156 23.77 0.02 2.32
N ALA A 157 22.47 -0.18 2.51
CA ALA A 157 21.80 0.26 3.74
C ALA A 157 22.30 -0.56 4.93
N GLN A 158 22.52 0.09 6.08
CA GLN A 158 22.99 -0.61 7.28
C GLN A 158 21.94 -1.61 7.78
N ARG A 159 20.66 -1.22 7.74
CA ARG A 159 19.52 -2.04 8.15
C ARG A 159 18.45 -2.05 7.05
N LYS A 160 17.81 -3.21 6.82
CA LYS A 160 16.81 -3.38 5.76
C LYS A 160 15.76 -4.39 6.12
N TYR A 161 14.48 -3.97 6.03
CA TYR A 161 13.35 -4.78 6.41
C TYR A 161 12.28 -4.80 5.32
N PHE A 162 11.80 -6.00 5.04
CA PHE A 162 10.86 -6.29 3.96
C PHE A 162 9.50 -6.70 4.55
N PHE A 163 8.54 -5.79 4.51
CA PHE A 163 7.20 -5.97 5.06
C PHE A 163 6.22 -6.42 3.98
N THR A 164 5.52 -7.50 4.20
CA THR A 164 4.44 -7.96 3.31
C THR A 164 3.48 -8.91 4.02
N ALA A 165 2.25 -8.99 3.53
CA ALA A 165 1.31 -10.05 3.91
C ALA A 165 1.49 -11.32 3.04
N THR A 166 2.02 -11.16 1.82
CA THR A 166 2.02 -12.20 0.78
C THR A 166 3.39 -12.27 0.09
N PRO A 167 4.39 -12.92 0.70
CA PRO A 167 5.71 -13.02 0.11
C PRO A 167 5.67 -13.75 -1.24
N LYS A 168 6.36 -13.22 -2.23
CA LYS A 168 6.51 -13.84 -3.56
C LYS A 168 7.81 -14.64 -3.64
N HIS A 169 7.68 -15.95 -3.66
CA HIS A 169 8.79 -16.87 -3.87
C HIS A 169 8.98 -17.21 -5.35
N SER A 170 10.18 -17.55 -5.75
CA SER A 170 10.49 -18.09 -7.07
C SER A 170 11.10 -19.48 -6.95
N LEU A 171 10.58 -20.39 -7.77
CA LEU A 171 11.12 -21.75 -7.89
C LEU A 171 12.03 -21.89 -9.11
N THR A 172 12.18 -20.83 -9.91
CA THR A 172 13.01 -20.84 -11.13
C THR A 172 14.33 -20.13 -10.91
N PRO A 173 15.47 -20.74 -11.25
CA PRO A 173 16.80 -20.12 -11.03
C PRO A 173 17.02 -18.79 -11.76
N LYS A 174 16.23 -18.50 -12.78
CA LYS A 174 16.36 -17.28 -13.59
C LYS A 174 15.51 -16.10 -13.08
N LYS A 175 14.74 -16.31 -12.02
CA LYS A 175 13.83 -15.29 -11.49
C LYS A 175 14.04 -15.15 -9.99
N VAL A 176 14.36 -13.94 -9.56
CA VAL A 176 14.50 -13.61 -8.14
C VAL A 176 13.15 -13.69 -7.44
N GLY A 177 13.12 -14.29 -6.27
CA GLY A 177 11.99 -14.34 -5.37
C GLY A 177 12.40 -13.93 -3.95
N MET A 178 11.44 -13.66 -3.08
CA MET A 178 11.73 -13.32 -1.67
C MET A 178 12.34 -14.48 -0.87
N ASN A 179 12.40 -15.67 -1.44
CA ASN A 179 13.17 -16.80 -0.91
C ASN A 179 14.70 -16.69 -1.17
N ASP A 180 15.16 -15.66 -1.86
CA ASP A 180 16.57 -15.33 -1.98
C ASP A 180 17.03 -14.58 -0.71
N SER A 181 17.67 -15.33 0.20
CA SER A 181 18.11 -14.80 1.50
C SER A 181 19.28 -13.83 1.41
N ASP A 182 20.03 -13.83 0.31
CA ASP A 182 21.14 -12.90 0.12
C ASP A 182 20.64 -11.48 -0.09
N ILE A 183 19.48 -11.33 -0.73
CA ILE A 183 18.83 -10.04 -0.95
C ILE A 183 17.88 -9.72 0.21
N PHE A 184 16.93 -10.63 0.52
CA PHE A 184 15.81 -10.36 1.41
C PHE A 184 16.03 -10.75 2.88
N GLY A 185 17.10 -11.47 3.18
CA GLY A 185 17.31 -12.06 4.51
C GLY A 185 16.32 -13.19 4.81
N GLN A 186 16.37 -13.68 6.04
CA GLN A 186 15.42 -14.67 6.54
C GLN A 186 14.10 -14.03 6.95
N VAL A 187 13.04 -14.83 7.09
CA VAL A 187 11.83 -14.41 7.76
C VAL A 187 12.12 -14.32 9.26
N ILE A 188 12.20 -13.09 9.79
CA ILE A 188 12.53 -12.82 11.19
C ILE A 188 11.27 -12.68 12.07
N CYS A 189 10.13 -12.37 11.45
CA CYS A 189 8.83 -12.37 12.11
C CYS A 189 7.76 -12.85 11.13
N ASN A 190 6.90 -13.76 11.59
CA ASN A 190 5.76 -14.25 10.82
C ASN A 190 4.53 -14.32 11.72
N VAL A 191 3.54 -13.51 11.41
CA VAL A 191 2.29 -13.41 12.17
C VAL A 191 1.19 -14.10 11.37
N PRO A 192 0.67 -15.25 11.80
CA PRO A 192 -0.42 -15.93 11.11
C PRO A 192 -1.73 -15.13 11.20
N ALA A 193 -2.48 -15.04 10.09
CA ALA A 193 -3.78 -14.37 10.08
C ALA A 193 -4.77 -14.93 11.13
N PRO A 194 -4.87 -16.24 11.38
CA PRO A 194 -5.72 -16.76 12.45
C PRO A 194 -5.42 -16.17 13.82
N LYS A 195 -4.14 -15.96 14.18
CA LYS A 195 -3.76 -15.32 15.45
C LYS A 195 -4.39 -13.93 15.58
N LEU A 196 -4.34 -13.12 14.52
CA LEU A 196 -4.92 -11.77 14.54
C LEU A 196 -6.45 -11.76 14.58
N VAL A 197 -7.09 -12.78 13.99
CA VAL A 197 -8.54 -12.99 14.09
C VAL A 197 -8.92 -13.36 15.52
N ASP A 198 -8.22 -14.31 16.13
CA ASP A 198 -8.48 -14.78 17.51
C ASP A 198 -8.26 -13.67 18.53
N GLU A 199 -7.28 -12.80 18.30
CA GLU A 199 -7.00 -11.61 19.12
C GLU A 199 -7.94 -10.43 18.81
N GLY A 200 -8.86 -10.56 17.83
CA GLY A 200 -9.82 -9.51 17.44
C GLY A 200 -9.23 -8.31 16.72
N HIS A 201 -8.04 -8.45 16.17
CA HIS A 201 -7.35 -7.36 15.45
C HIS A 201 -7.78 -7.24 13.99
N ILE A 202 -8.20 -8.33 13.37
CA ILE A 202 -8.78 -8.37 12.03
C ILE A 202 -10.04 -9.25 12.04
N LEU A 203 -10.95 -8.98 11.12
CA LEU A 203 -12.14 -9.81 10.95
C LEU A 203 -11.81 -11.08 10.15
N PRO A 204 -12.46 -12.22 10.48
CA PRO A 204 -12.32 -13.42 9.67
C PRO A 204 -12.90 -13.18 8.26
N PRO A 205 -12.15 -13.44 7.18
CA PRO A 205 -12.68 -13.28 5.83
C PRO A 205 -13.73 -14.37 5.55
N LYS A 206 -14.87 -13.95 5.00
CA LYS A 206 -15.87 -14.87 4.44
C LYS A 206 -15.71 -14.90 2.93
N VAL A 207 -15.25 -16.02 2.40
CA VAL A 207 -15.10 -16.19 0.95
C VAL A 207 -16.31 -16.93 0.40
N VAL A 208 -16.99 -16.33 -0.59
CA VAL A 208 -18.09 -16.93 -1.32
C VAL A 208 -17.69 -17.02 -2.80
N VAL A 209 -17.73 -18.22 -3.36
CA VAL A 209 -17.45 -18.45 -4.78
C VAL A 209 -18.75 -18.80 -5.48
N LYS A 210 -19.17 -17.94 -6.42
CA LYS A 210 -20.31 -18.21 -7.29
C LYS A 210 -19.82 -18.77 -8.63
N LYS A 211 -20.34 -19.92 -9.04
CA LYS A 211 -20.15 -20.44 -10.39
C LYS A 211 -21.18 -19.78 -11.29
N ILE A 212 -20.71 -19.20 -12.38
CA ILE A 212 -21.55 -18.57 -13.39
C ILE A 212 -21.51 -19.45 -14.62
N ASP A 213 -22.66 -19.94 -15.05
CA ASP A 213 -22.80 -20.64 -16.32
C ASP A 213 -22.99 -19.62 -17.45
N VAL A 214 -22.04 -19.58 -18.37
CA VAL A 214 -22.02 -18.61 -19.48
C VAL A 214 -22.39 -19.24 -20.83
N THR A 215 -22.74 -20.52 -20.87
CA THR A 215 -22.80 -21.32 -22.11
C THR A 215 -24.01 -21.03 -22.98
N ASP A 216 -25.13 -20.51 -22.43
CA ASP A 216 -26.40 -20.35 -23.17
C ASP A 216 -26.94 -18.91 -23.20
N ASP A 217 -26.18 -17.93 -22.80
CA ASP A 217 -26.65 -16.56 -22.71
C ASP A 217 -26.11 -15.68 -23.84
N SER A 218 -27.00 -15.28 -24.77
CA SER A 218 -26.66 -14.42 -25.91
C SER A 218 -26.54 -12.92 -25.55
N ARG A 219 -26.81 -12.53 -24.30
CA ARG A 219 -26.71 -11.16 -23.86
C ARG A 219 -25.26 -10.64 -23.86
N PHE A 220 -25.08 -9.33 -23.91
CA PHE A 220 -23.77 -8.73 -23.80
C PHE A 220 -23.14 -8.99 -22.42
N GLY A 221 -21.80 -9.08 -22.38
CA GLY A 221 -21.06 -9.38 -21.16
C GLY A 221 -21.34 -8.40 -20.01
N TYR A 222 -21.54 -7.11 -20.30
CA TYR A 222 -21.87 -6.09 -19.28
C TYR A 222 -23.27 -6.26 -18.68
N GLU A 223 -24.23 -6.84 -19.40
CA GLU A 223 -25.56 -7.17 -18.87
C GLU A 223 -25.49 -8.33 -17.89
N LYS A 224 -24.73 -9.39 -18.26
CA LYS A 224 -24.47 -10.54 -17.38
C LYS A 224 -23.72 -10.11 -16.11
N ASP A 225 -22.66 -9.32 -16.27
CA ASP A 225 -21.90 -8.77 -15.16
C ASP A 225 -22.80 -7.97 -14.21
N CYS A 226 -23.71 -7.13 -14.76
CA CYS A 226 -24.66 -6.37 -13.99
C CYS A 226 -25.56 -7.27 -13.14
N ASP A 227 -26.21 -8.25 -13.76
CA ASP A 227 -27.14 -9.16 -13.07
C ASP A 227 -26.45 -9.93 -11.94
N HIS A 228 -25.26 -10.49 -12.20
CA HIS A 228 -24.52 -11.26 -11.19
C HIS A 228 -23.98 -10.39 -10.05
N ILE A 229 -23.53 -9.17 -10.34
CA ILE A 229 -23.06 -8.25 -9.31
C ILE A 229 -24.23 -7.81 -8.43
N ILE A 230 -25.37 -7.44 -9.03
CA ILE A 230 -26.56 -7.01 -8.29
C ILE A 230 -27.11 -8.16 -7.43
N GLU A 231 -27.21 -9.37 -7.96
CA GLU A 231 -27.58 -10.56 -7.18
C GLU A 231 -26.63 -10.76 -5.98
N THR A 232 -25.33 -10.57 -6.20
CA THR A 232 -24.35 -10.71 -5.13
C THR A 232 -24.50 -9.61 -4.07
N ILE A 233 -24.81 -8.37 -4.47
CA ILE A 233 -25.08 -7.26 -3.57
C ILE A 233 -26.30 -7.56 -2.69
N ASP A 234 -27.36 -8.10 -3.28
CA ASP A 234 -28.59 -8.46 -2.56
C ASP A 234 -28.34 -9.62 -1.57
N ASP A 235 -27.49 -10.59 -1.93
CA ASP A 235 -27.16 -11.72 -1.05
C ASP A 235 -26.29 -11.34 0.16
N VAL A 236 -25.40 -10.37 0.01
CA VAL A 236 -24.46 -10.00 1.10
C VAL A 236 -24.97 -8.83 1.96
N ASP A 237 -25.83 -7.98 1.42
CA ASP A 237 -26.43 -6.81 2.08
C ASP A 237 -25.45 -6.03 2.98
N VAL A 238 -24.42 -5.49 2.37
CA VAL A 238 -23.37 -4.71 3.06
C VAL A 238 -23.35 -3.27 2.55
N ASP A 239 -22.98 -2.31 3.38
CA ASP A 239 -23.05 -0.89 3.04
C ASP A 239 -21.89 -0.41 2.14
N LYS A 240 -20.74 -1.08 2.18
CA LYS A 240 -19.52 -0.66 1.48
C LYS A 240 -18.99 -1.81 0.62
N ILE A 241 -18.93 -1.56 -0.68
CA ILE A 241 -18.62 -2.59 -1.67
C ILE A 241 -17.47 -2.11 -2.55
N LEU A 242 -16.44 -2.95 -2.68
CA LEU A 242 -15.33 -2.73 -3.61
C LEU A 242 -15.41 -3.76 -4.75
N ILE A 243 -15.49 -3.27 -5.97
CA ILE A 243 -15.53 -4.12 -7.18
C ILE A 243 -14.22 -3.96 -7.96
N CYS A 244 -13.45 -5.03 -8.03
CA CYS A 244 -12.24 -5.08 -8.83
C CYS A 244 -12.58 -5.62 -10.23
N ALA A 245 -12.57 -4.75 -11.23
CA ALA A 245 -12.86 -5.10 -12.61
C ALA A 245 -11.60 -5.61 -13.34
N ARG A 246 -11.78 -6.47 -14.34
CA ARG A 246 -10.69 -6.99 -15.18
C ARG A 246 -10.07 -5.93 -16.10
N SER A 247 -10.81 -4.86 -16.40
CA SER A 247 -10.33 -3.78 -17.27
C SER A 247 -11.15 -2.50 -17.06
N THR A 248 -10.56 -1.36 -17.43
CA THR A 248 -11.26 -0.08 -17.51
C THR A 248 -12.47 -0.14 -18.44
N LYS A 249 -12.37 -0.89 -19.56
CA LYS A 249 -13.50 -1.07 -20.49
C LYS A 249 -14.69 -1.74 -19.82
N GLN A 250 -14.47 -2.73 -18.95
CA GLN A 250 -15.53 -3.41 -18.20
C GLN A 250 -16.25 -2.43 -17.27
N ILE A 251 -15.53 -1.56 -16.56
CA ILE A 251 -16.13 -0.52 -15.70
C ILE A 251 -17.03 0.40 -16.53
N VAL A 252 -16.48 0.96 -17.62
CA VAL A 252 -17.20 1.90 -18.47
C VAL A 252 -18.45 1.25 -19.09
N SER A 253 -18.32 0.02 -19.58
CA SER A 253 -19.47 -0.70 -20.16
C SER A 253 -20.56 -1.00 -19.12
N LEU A 254 -20.18 -1.41 -17.92
CA LEU A 254 -21.12 -1.68 -16.82
C LEU A 254 -21.88 -0.40 -16.43
N ILE A 255 -21.19 0.72 -16.28
CA ILE A 255 -21.78 2.01 -15.89
C ILE A 255 -22.66 2.61 -17.01
N SER A 256 -22.18 2.59 -18.27
CA SER A 256 -22.78 3.35 -19.36
C SER A 256 -23.78 2.57 -20.22
N LEU A 257 -23.68 1.23 -20.26
CA LEU A 257 -24.43 0.38 -21.19
C LEU A 257 -25.39 -0.58 -20.49
N SER A 258 -25.27 -0.76 -19.17
CA SER A 258 -26.17 -1.62 -18.41
C SER A 258 -27.09 -0.81 -17.49
N LYS A 259 -28.03 -1.49 -16.84
CA LYS A 259 -28.89 -0.89 -15.80
C LYS A 259 -28.22 -0.78 -14.42
N PHE A 260 -26.92 -1.04 -14.31
CA PHE A 260 -26.21 -1.13 -13.04
C PHE A 260 -26.39 0.10 -12.15
N VAL A 261 -26.23 1.31 -12.71
CA VAL A 261 -26.37 2.55 -11.94
C VAL A 261 -27.80 2.75 -11.40
N SER A 262 -28.81 2.46 -12.22
CA SER A 262 -30.22 2.54 -11.78
C SER A 262 -30.56 1.48 -10.72
N GLU A 263 -30.00 0.28 -10.83
CA GLU A 263 -30.17 -0.78 -9.84
C GLU A 263 -29.50 -0.43 -8.50
N LEU A 264 -28.32 0.21 -8.54
CA LEU A 264 -27.65 0.72 -7.34
C LEU A 264 -28.47 1.83 -6.67
N ALA A 265 -28.95 2.80 -7.46
CA ALA A 265 -29.76 3.92 -6.97
C ALA A 265 -31.05 3.43 -6.29
N TRP A 266 -31.72 2.42 -6.88
CA TRP A 266 -32.92 1.83 -6.29
C TRP A 266 -32.66 1.19 -4.92
N ARG A 267 -31.44 0.64 -4.69
CA ARG A 267 -31.00 0.06 -3.42
C ARG A 267 -30.37 1.07 -2.46
N GLY A 268 -30.38 2.36 -2.82
CA GLY A 268 -29.82 3.43 -1.99
C GLY A 268 -28.29 3.51 -1.97
N TYR A 269 -27.61 2.91 -2.96
CA TYR A 269 -26.16 3.05 -3.11
C TYR A 269 -25.78 4.23 -4.00
N SER A 270 -24.80 5.00 -3.55
CA SER A 270 -23.98 5.85 -4.41
C SER A 270 -22.91 5.01 -5.09
N TYR A 271 -22.35 5.48 -6.20
CA TYR A 271 -21.25 4.80 -6.84
C TYR A 271 -20.09 5.75 -7.13
N MET A 272 -18.91 5.21 -7.13
CA MET A 272 -17.71 5.92 -7.53
C MET A 272 -16.77 4.97 -8.27
N TYR A 273 -16.04 5.52 -9.25
CA TYR A 273 -15.01 4.75 -9.93
C TYR A 273 -13.83 5.63 -10.31
N ILE A 274 -12.66 5.01 -10.42
CA ILE A 274 -11.43 5.67 -10.83
C ILE A 274 -10.70 4.86 -11.87
N THR A 275 -10.26 5.52 -12.93
CA THR A 275 -9.45 4.91 -13.98
C THR A 275 -8.27 5.82 -14.33
N SER A 276 -7.22 5.27 -14.94
CA SER A 276 -6.07 6.05 -15.40
C SER A 276 -6.42 7.02 -16.52
N LYS A 277 -7.49 6.76 -17.28
CA LYS A 277 -7.91 7.57 -18.44
C LYS A 277 -8.94 8.63 -18.09
N THR A 278 -9.92 8.29 -17.25
CA THR A 278 -11.04 9.19 -16.95
C THR A 278 -10.84 9.99 -15.67
N GLY A 279 -9.85 9.63 -14.84
CA GLY A 279 -9.76 10.15 -13.49
C GLY A 279 -10.83 9.59 -12.58
N GLY A 280 -11.20 10.35 -11.55
CA GLY A 280 -12.26 10.00 -10.61
C GLY A 280 -13.65 10.41 -11.10
N VAL A 281 -14.66 9.61 -10.79
CA VAL A 281 -16.08 9.93 -11.01
C VAL A 281 -16.88 9.51 -9.78
N ILE A 282 -17.76 10.39 -9.30
CA ILE A 282 -18.66 10.15 -8.16
C ILE A 282 -20.08 10.48 -8.62
N ASP A 283 -20.99 9.53 -8.55
CA ASP A 283 -22.39 9.65 -8.96
C ASP A 283 -22.57 10.37 -10.33
N GLY A 284 -21.72 10.00 -11.30
CA GLY A 284 -21.71 10.53 -12.66
C GLY A 284 -20.97 11.85 -12.86
N GLN A 285 -20.47 12.49 -11.82
CA GLN A 285 -19.70 13.74 -11.90
C GLN A 285 -18.19 13.47 -11.87
N LYS A 286 -17.45 14.09 -12.79
CA LYS A 286 -15.99 14.03 -12.78
C LYS A 286 -15.44 14.86 -11.62
N VAL A 287 -14.49 14.29 -10.91
CA VAL A 287 -13.80 14.90 -9.77
C VAL A 287 -12.30 14.76 -9.94
N THR A 288 -11.54 15.56 -9.22
CA THR A 288 -10.10 15.41 -9.13
C THR A 288 -9.74 14.11 -8.41
N ARG A 289 -8.50 13.66 -8.55
CA ARG A 289 -8.03 12.46 -7.84
C ARG A 289 -8.03 12.67 -6.32
N GLU A 290 -7.64 13.84 -5.87
CA GLU A 290 -7.65 14.23 -4.47
C GLU A 290 -9.08 14.21 -3.90
N GLU A 291 -10.02 14.89 -4.55
CA GLU A 291 -11.43 14.90 -4.16
C GLU A 291 -12.04 13.49 -4.13
N PHE A 292 -11.65 12.60 -5.07
CA PHE A 292 -12.11 11.22 -5.08
C PHE A 292 -11.68 10.49 -3.79
N PHE A 293 -10.41 10.58 -3.40
CA PHE A 293 -9.90 9.92 -2.22
C PHE A 293 -10.40 10.54 -0.93
N ASP A 294 -10.55 11.86 -0.87
CA ASP A 294 -11.13 12.55 0.28
C ASP A 294 -12.57 12.11 0.51
N THR A 295 -13.36 12.03 -0.58
CA THR A 295 -14.74 11.54 -0.51
C THR A 295 -14.80 10.08 -0.10
N LEU A 296 -13.91 9.22 -0.65
CA LEU A 296 -13.83 7.81 -0.28
C LEU A 296 -13.55 7.65 1.22
N ASN A 297 -12.58 8.39 1.74
CA ASN A 297 -12.23 8.40 3.16
C ASN A 297 -13.37 8.91 4.04
N ALA A 298 -14.04 9.99 3.62
CA ALA A 298 -15.18 10.55 4.34
C ALA A 298 -16.36 9.57 4.40
N TRP A 299 -16.74 9.00 3.25
CA TRP A 299 -17.83 8.02 3.18
C TRP A 299 -17.49 6.72 3.91
N GLY A 300 -16.21 6.30 3.88
CA GLY A 300 -15.74 5.14 4.60
C GLY A 300 -15.97 5.19 6.11
N LYS A 301 -15.99 6.39 6.70
CA LYS A 301 -16.19 6.64 8.14
C LYS A 301 -17.67 6.85 8.53
N THR A 302 -18.60 6.78 7.59
CA THR A 302 -20.04 6.99 7.83
C THR A 302 -20.83 5.73 7.50
N ASP A 303 -22.13 5.74 7.77
CA ASP A 303 -23.09 4.67 7.42
C ASP A 303 -23.59 4.76 5.97
N LYS A 304 -22.93 5.57 5.13
CA LYS A 304 -23.33 5.73 3.74
C LYS A 304 -23.10 4.44 2.95
N ARG A 305 -24.12 4.01 2.21
CA ARG A 305 -24.06 2.89 1.28
C ARG A 305 -23.41 3.32 -0.03
N PHE A 306 -22.30 2.70 -0.42
CA PHE A 306 -21.65 3.02 -1.68
C PHE A 306 -20.86 1.86 -2.28
N VAL A 307 -20.69 1.93 -3.61
CA VAL A 307 -19.92 0.99 -4.40
C VAL A 307 -18.75 1.70 -5.06
N VAL A 308 -17.56 1.15 -4.92
CA VAL A 308 -16.35 1.63 -5.59
C VAL A 308 -15.94 0.62 -6.66
N LEU A 309 -15.77 1.09 -7.90
CA LEU A 309 -15.26 0.26 -8.98
C LEU A 309 -13.85 0.72 -9.38
N HIS A 310 -12.94 -0.23 -9.52
CA HIS A 310 -11.59 0.06 -9.97
C HIS A 310 -10.99 -1.08 -10.81
N HIS A 311 -9.94 -0.73 -11.55
CA HIS A 311 -9.05 -1.69 -12.18
C HIS A 311 -7.63 -1.34 -11.77
N SER A 312 -6.99 -2.15 -10.96
CA SER A 312 -5.61 -2.06 -10.45
C SER A 312 -5.22 -0.81 -9.63
N ILE A 313 -5.93 0.31 -9.72
CA ILE A 313 -5.53 1.56 -9.02
C ILE A 313 -5.65 1.43 -7.50
N LEU A 314 -6.67 0.70 -7.04
CA LEU A 314 -6.97 0.48 -5.62
C LEU A 314 -6.57 -0.93 -5.16
N SER A 315 -5.78 -1.66 -5.92
CA SER A 315 -5.42 -3.05 -5.61
C SER A 315 -4.43 -3.20 -4.44
N GLU A 316 -3.82 -2.12 -4.00
CA GLU A 316 -2.86 -2.10 -2.91
C GLU A 316 -3.09 -0.86 -2.05
N GLY A 317 -3.23 -1.04 -0.73
CA GLY A 317 -3.12 0.02 0.26
C GLY A 317 -4.30 0.97 0.41
N ILE A 318 -5.54 0.49 0.33
CA ILE A 318 -6.70 1.18 0.89
C ILE A 318 -7.10 0.47 2.16
N ASN A 319 -6.95 1.15 3.26
CA ASN A 319 -7.44 0.72 4.57
C ASN A 319 -8.86 1.23 4.80
#